data_12dd29e5560d44ffa9279e6b15d6245f
#
_entry.id   12dd29e5560d44ffa9279e6b15d6245f
#
_cell.length_a   1.000
_cell.length_b   1.000
_cell.length_c   1.000
_cell.angle_alpha   90.00
_cell.angle_beta   90.00
_cell.angle_gamma   90.00
#
_symmetry.space_group_name_H-M   'P 1'
#
loop_
_entity.id
_entity.type
_entity.pdbx_description
1 polymer ?
#
loop_
_entity_poly.entity_id
_entity_poly.type
_entity_poly.pdbx_seq_one_letter_code
_entity_poly.pdbx_strand_id
1 'polypeptide(L)'
;MNAAQFASKEERLVIEGGKVKVVTQSRQIAAKEQGGVIIDYLRFTVLRNRMLQTRNMPIDTDDVDLCRLMALRFAALLGFELGDQRPGRDYYDHTFTIINTFSQEIASVSGGGESQRDTFCFTLKGEGCTFALTGWESRVHEFFSELLPKITRVDLAKDCFERGHLTVDAAVLAYDEGAFSYRNRLPSYQQHGCWRPGDSHSRTFQIGKRESGKLCRIYEKDHQFGIMDGEWVRCEVELRSVNRVIPWEALMQPGQYFAGAYEFCNWLVHLAEPIAVKTATKVGDASVEKAMRWVARVVAPTLVQITSAMPDFSWLEYLVLDNVNRRIPRGLRGLNHLAVQQGMGKFFERLNPNPGLASPVGHCI
;
A
#
# COMPACT_ATOMS: atom_id res chain seq x y z
N MET A 1 -5.16 34.17 -0.93
CA MET A 1 -4.99 32.91 -1.71
C MET A 1 -4.16 33.26 -2.94
N ASN A 2 -2.97 32.70 -3.03
CA ASN A 2 -1.99 33.13 -4.06
C ASN A 2 -2.32 32.49 -5.41
N ALA A 3 -2.43 33.27 -6.47
CA ALA A 3 -2.71 32.80 -7.83
C ALA A 3 -1.72 31.73 -8.35
N ALA A 4 -0.54 31.62 -7.75
CA ALA A 4 0.45 30.58 -8.06
C ALA A 4 0.01 29.14 -7.71
N GLN A 5 -1.00 28.95 -6.86
CA GLN A 5 -1.54 27.62 -6.50
C GLN A 5 -2.44 27.01 -7.59
N PHE A 6 -2.84 27.79 -8.58
CA PHE A 6 -3.74 27.34 -9.66
C PHE A 6 -3.00 26.97 -10.96
N ALA A 7 -1.71 27.22 -11.05
CA ALA A 7 -0.94 27.10 -12.30
C ALA A 7 -0.56 25.65 -12.71
N SER A 8 -0.92 24.63 -11.94
CA SER A 8 -0.58 23.23 -12.26
C SER A 8 -1.79 22.35 -12.64
N LYS A 9 -2.94 22.96 -12.93
CA LYS A 9 -4.11 22.25 -13.44
C LYS A 9 -4.01 22.18 -14.97
N GLU A 10 -3.68 21.03 -15.52
CA GLU A 10 -4.10 20.72 -16.88
C GLU A 10 -5.60 20.41 -16.84
N GLU A 11 -6.42 21.41 -17.02
CA GLU A 11 -7.85 21.26 -17.21
C GLU A 11 -8.09 20.93 -18.68
N ARG A 12 -8.70 19.80 -18.94
CA ARG A 12 -9.11 19.43 -20.29
C ARG A 12 -10.59 19.77 -20.44
N LEU A 13 -10.90 20.63 -21.40
CA LEU A 13 -12.27 20.90 -21.77
C LEU A 13 -12.73 19.84 -22.76
N VAL A 14 -13.79 19.15 -22.40
CA VAL A 14 -14.42 18.13 -23.25
C VAL A 14 -15.86 18.56 -23.55
N ILE A 15 -16.25 18.47 -24.80
CA ILE A 15 -17.64 18.78 -25.24
C ILE A 15 -18.41 17.48 -25.31
N GLU A 16 -19.40 17.31 -24.44
CA GLU A 16 -20.28 16.14 -24.42
C GLU A 16 -21.75 16.60 -24.49
N GLY A 17 -22.48 16.13 -25.48
CA GLY A 17 -23.89 16.48 -25.66
C GLY A 17 -24.14 18.00 -25.76
N GLY A 18 -23.21 18.77 -26.33
CA GLY A 18 -23.27 20.24 -26.42
C GLY A 18 -22.97 20.98 -25.11
N LYS A 19 -22.55 20.26 -24.06
CA LYS A 19 -22.13 20.86 -22.78
C LYS A 19 -20.62 20.73 -22.60
N VAL A 20 -19.97 21.80 -22.17
CA VAL A 20 -18.56 21.79 -21.81
C VAL A 20 -18.41 21.17 -20.43
N LYS A 21 -17.65 20.07 -20.35
CA LYS A 21 -17.21 19.45 -19.09
C LYS A 21 -15.72 19.73 -18.89
N VAL A 22 -15.35 20.07 -17.68
CA VAL A 22 -13.95 20.20 -17.28
C VAL A 22 -13.51 18.87 -16.69
N VAL A 23 -12.57 18.22 -17.36
CA VAL A 23 -11.89 17.04 -16.82
C VAL A 23 -10.57 17.48 -16.23
N THR A 24 -10.46 17.42 -14.92
CA THR A 24 -9.26 17.83 -14.19
C THR A 24 -8.26 16.69 -14.15
N GLN A 25 -7.04 16.93 -14.59
CA GLN A 25 -5.92 16.00 -14.37
C GLN A 25 -5.45 16.07 -12.91
N SER A 26 -4.75 15.02 -12.47
CA SER A 26 -4.14 14.99 -11.15
C SER A 26 -3.24 16.21 -10.92
N ARG A 27 -3.31 16.79 -9.71
CA ARG A 27 -2.42 17.89 -9.26
C ARG A 27 -1.01 17.41 -8.87
N GLN A 28 -0.69 16.18 -9.10
CA GLN A 28 0.62 15.61 -8.75
C GLN A 28 1.70 16.19 -9.66
N ILE A 29 2.69 16.83 -9.06
CA ILE A 29 3.79 17.52 -9.80
C ILE A 29 4.76 16.53 -10.45
N ALA A 30 4.89 15.34 -9.89
CA ALA A 30 5.87 14.33 -10.30
C ALA A 30 5.71 13.84 -11.75
N ALA A 31 4.74 14.38 -12.49
CA ALA A 31 4.35 13.79 -13.75
C ALA A 31 5.49 13.70 -14.78
N LYS A 32 6.28 14.75 -15.00
CA LYS A 32 7.32 14.71 -16.06
C LYS A 32 8.54 13.89 -15.65
N GLU A 33 9.08 14.11 -14.47
CA GLU A 33 10.26 13.41 -13.95
C GLU A 33 9.99 11.94 -13.67
N GLN A 34 8.74 11.59 -13.40
CA GLN A 34 8.26 10.23 -13.14
C GLN A 34 7.58 9.59 -14.37
N GLY A 35 7.87 10.05 -15.59
CA GLY A 35 7.28 9.53 -16.82
C GLY A 35 5.77 9.74 -16.93
N GLY A 36 5.21 10.72 -16.21
CA GLY A 36 3.78 11.00 -16.16
C GLY A 36 2.97 10.01 -15.33
N VAL A 37 3.61 9.25 -14.45
CA VAL A 37 2.94 8.34 -13.52
C VAL A 37 2.52 9.07 -12.27
N ILE A 38 1.30 8.78 -11.81
CA ILE A 38 0.68 9.34 -10.62
C ILE A 38 0.31 8.23 -9.63
N ILE A 39 0.15 8.59 -8.36
CA ILE A 39 -0.46 7.72 -7.35
C ILE A 39 -1.97 7.92 -7.42
N ASP A 40 -2.73 6.84 -7.70
CA ASP A 40 -4.19 6.86 -7.81
C ASP A 40 -4.90 6.27 -6.59
N TYR A 41 -4.16 5.60 -5.71
CA TYR A 41 -4.65 5.10 -4.43
C TYR A 41 -3.47 4.80 -3.50
N LEU A 42 -3.60 5.13 -2.23
CA LEU A 42 -2.61 4.80 -1.21
C LEU A 42 -3.29 4.24 0.03
N ARG A 43 -2.79 3.10 0.51
CA ARG A 43 -3.18 2.54 1.80
C ARG A 43 -1.95 2.00 2.53
N PHE A 44 -1.76 2.44 3.75
CA PHE A 44 -0.65 2.02 4.58
C PHE A 44 -1.08 1.89 6.04
N THR A 45 -0.29 1.17 6.81
CA THR A 45 -0.51 0.98 8.25
C THR A 45 0.70 1.43 9.03
N VAL A 46 0.45 1.89 10.26
CA VAL A 46 1.47 2.27 11.26
C VAL A 46 1.14 1.56 12.57
N LEU A 47 2.14 1.11 13.31
CA LEU A 47 1.94 0.52 14.62
C LEU A 47 1.61 1.60 15.65
N ARG A 48 0.63 1.32 16.53
CA ARG A 48 0.18 2.19 17.62
C ARG A 48 1.34 2.65 18.50
N ASN A 49 2.13 1.73 18.99
CA ASN A 49 3.25 2.03 19.87
C ASN A 49 4.30 2.96 19.22
N ARG A 50 4.50 2.88 17.90
CA ARG A 50 5.38 3.82 17.18
C ARG A 50 4.82 5.24 17.21
N MET A 51 3.53 5.41 17.01
CA MET A 51 2.91 6.74 17.08
C MET A 51 3.04 7.34 18.47
N LEU A 52 2.78 6.55 19.52
CA LEU A 52 2.91 6.99 20.90
C LEU A 52 4.35 7.40 21.24
N GLN A 53 5.33 6.57 20.92
CA GLN A 53 6.76 6.82 21.20
C GLN A 53 7.27 8.06 20.47
N THR A 54 7.03 8.17 19.16
CA THR A 54 7.52 9.28 18.34
C THR A 54 6.89 10.61 18.73
N ARG A 55 5.70 10.60 19.31
CA ARG A 55 4.97 11.81 19.73
C ARG A 55 4.99 12.05 21.24
N ASN A 56 5.77 11.27 22.00
CA ASN A 56 5.85 11.34 23.47
C ASN A 56 4.47 11.31 24.13
N MET A 57 3.54 10.48 23.60
CA MET A 57 2.21 10.33 24.14
C MET A 57 2.17 9.24 25.20
N PRO A 58 1.31 9.37 26.23
CA PRO A 58 1.10 8.31 27.21
C PRO A 58 0.69 6.99 26.56
N ILE A 59 1.13 5.87 27.13
CA ILE A 59 0.86 4.54 26.59
C ILE A 59 -0.63 4.17 26.69
N ASP A 60 -1.34 4.76 27.65
CA ASP A 60 -2.75 4.62 27.91
C ASP A 60 -3.64 5.59 27.11
N THR A 61 -3.05 6.34 26.16
CA THR A 61 -3.83 7.18 25.24
C THR A 61 -4.93 6.35 24.57
N ASP A 62 -6.15 6.82 24.60
CA ASP A 62 -7.29 6.14 23.96
C ASP A 62 -7.10 6.06 22.43
N ASP A 63 -7.51 4.92 21.87
CA ASP A 63 -7.43 4.66 20.44
C ASP A 63 -8.30 5.60 19.61
N VAL A 64 -9.45 6.05 20.14
CA VAL A 64 -10.32 7.04 19.48
C VAL A 64 -9.58 8.38 19.35
N ASP A 65 -8.99 8.84 20.45
CA ASP A 65 -8.28 10.12 20.49
C ASP A 65 -7.03 10.08 19.58
N LEU A 66 -6.29 8.97 19.63
CA LEU A 66 -5.13 8.78 18.77
C LEU A 66 -5.54 8.72 17.29
N CYS A 67 -6.62 8.01 16.98
CA CYS A 67 -7.14 7.90 15.62
C CYS A 67 -7.59 9.28 15.09
N ARG A 68 -8.29 10.06 15.92
CA ARG A 68 -8.72 11.42 15.59
C ARG A 68 -7.53 12.35 15.35
N LEU A 69 -6.55 12.32 16.25
CA LEU A 69 -5.33 13.12 16.11
C LEU A 69 -4.60 12.81 14.81
N MET A 70 -4.42 11.53 14.51
CA MET A 70 -3.73 11.10 13.30
C MET A 70 -4.54 11.43 12.03
N ALA A 71 -5.87 11.38 12.09
CA ALA A 71 -6.72 11.81 11.00
C ALA A 71 -6.63 13.32 10.74
N LEU A 72 -6.60 14.15 11.80
CA LEU A 72 -6.35 15.59 11.69
C LEU A 72 -4.99 15.88 11.03
N ARG A 73 -3.93 15.17 11.45
CA ARG A 73 -2.60 15.35 10.86
C ARG A 73 -2.56 14.93 9.40
N PHE A 74 -3.16 13.78 9.07
CA PHE A 74 -3.22 13.30 7.70
C PHE A 74 -4.01 14.25 6.81
N ALA A 75 -5.17 14.73 7.26
CA ALA A 75 -5.97 15.74 6.57
C ALA A 75 -5.17 17.01 6.28
N ALA A 76 -4.44 17.53 7.27
CA ALA A 76 -3.60 18.72 7.12
C ALA A 76 -2.46 18.52 6.08
N LEU A 77 -1.80 17.34 6.08
CA LEU A 77 -0.76 17.01 5.10
C LEU A 77 -1.31 16.99 3.66
N LEU A 78 -2.56 16.59 3.50
CA LEU A 78 -3.26 16.49 2.23
C LEU A 78 -3.94 17.80 1.80
N GLY A 79 -4.19 18.72 2.75
CA GLY A 79 -4.92 19.97 2.52
C GLY A 79 -6.43 19.79 2.51
N PHE A 80 -6.93 18.85 3.30
CA PHE A 80 -8.35 18.54 3.46
C PHE A 80 -8.82 18.75 4.89
N GLU A 81 -10.11 18.53 5.14
CA GLU A 81 -10.73 18.71 6.44
C GLU A 81 -11.05 17.36 7.08
N LEU A 82 -11.04 17.34 8.42
CA LEU A 82 -11.54 16.19 9.16
C LEU A 82 -13.07 16.12 9.03
N GLY A 83 -13.56 14.95 8.64
CA GLY A 83 -14.98 14.64 8.60
C GLY A 83 -15.45 13.91 9.87
N ASP A 84 -16.55 13.19 9.73
CA ASP A 84 -17.21 12.50 10.84
C ASP A 84 -16.43 11.24 11.30
N GLN A 85 -16.62 10.93 12.58
CA GLN A 85 -16.35 9.60 13.10
C GLN A 85 -17.40 8.62 12.56
N ARG A 86 -16.96 7.46 12.11
CA ARG A 86 -17.80 6.37 11.61
C ARG A 86 -17.49 5.08 12.37
N PRO A 87 -18.39 4.08 12.34
CA PRO A 87 -18.05 2.73 12.77
C PRO A 87 -16.79 2.23 12.06
N GLY A 88 -16.04 1.37 12.73
CA GLY A 88 -14.79 0.84 12.23
C GLY A 88 -14.95 0.12 10.89
N ARG A 89 -13.91 0.21 10.05
CA ARG A 89 -13.80 -0.45 8.75
C ARG A 89 -12.63 -1.41 8.75
N ASP A 90 -12.68 -2.43 7.91
CA ASP A 90 -11.57 -3.38 7.74
C ASP A 90 -11.14 -4.04 9.07
N TYR A 91 -12.12 -4.32 9.94
CA TYR A 91 -11.93 -4.91 11.27
C TYR A 91 -11.23 -4.01 12.30
N TYR A 92 -11.20 -2.70 12.10
CA TYR A 92 -10.89 -1.70 13.12
C TYR A 92 -12.17 -1.28 13.85
N ASP A 93 -12.05 -0.75 15.07
CA ASP A 93 -13.20 -0.35 15.86
C ASP A 93 -13.69 1.07 15.52
N HIS A 94 -12.78 1.94 15.12
CA HIS A 94 -13.06 3.34 14.85
C HIS A 94 -12.51 3.78 13.48
N THR A 95 -13.25 4.66 12.81
CA THR A 95 -12.81 5.31 11.56
C THR A 95 -13.15 6.79 11.62
N PHE A 96 -12.16 7.64 11.32
CA PHE A 96 -12.38 9.06 11.06
C PHE A 96 -12.24 9.30 9.56
N THR A 97 -13.26 9.94 8.97
CA THR A 97 -13.25 10.31 7.56
C THR A 97 -12.50 11.61 7.34
N ILE A 98 -11.96 11.80 6.15
CA ILE A 98 -11.35 13.04 5.69
C ILE A 98 -12.11 13.43 4.44
N ILE A 99 -12.57 14.67 4.39
CA ILE A 99 -13.51 15.15 3.38
C ILE A 99 -12.92 16.30 2.57
N ASN A 100 -13.38 16.42 1.32
CA ASN A 100 -13.13 17.58 0.48
C ASN A 100 -14.12 18.71 0.77
N THR A 101 -14.00 19.84 0.08
CA THR A 101 -14.89 20.99 0.20
C THR A 101 -16.36 20.71 -0.18
N PHE A 102 -16.64 19.58 -0.82
CA PHE A 102 -17.99 19.11 -1.14
C PHE A 102 -18.52 18.07 -0.15
N SER A 103 -17.87 17.93 1.02
CA SER A 103 -18.22 16.95 2.07
C SER A 103 -18.14 15.48 1.60
N GLN A 104 -17.42 15.20 0.53
CA GLN A 104 -17.21 13.84 0.04
C GLN A 104 -16.00 13.21 0.74
N GLU A 105 -16.15 11.97 1.16
CA GLU A 105 -15.07 11.21 1.80
C GLU A 105 -14.00 10.82 0.76
N ILE A 106 -12.82 11.41 0.90
CA ILE A 106 -11.69 11.19 -0.02
C ILE A 106 -10.51 10.45 0.64
N ALA A 107 -10.47 10.44 1.96
CA ALA A 107 -9.50 9.68 2.75
C ALA A 107 -10.10 9.24 4.08
N SER A 108 -9.42 8.37 4.80
CA SER A 108 -9.81 7.95 6.15
C SER A 108 -8.64 7.43 6.95
N VAL A 109 -8.78 7.48 8.28
CA VAL A 109 -7.90 6.81 9.23
C VAL A 109 -8.75 5.91 10.10
N SER A 110 -8.35 4.64 10.22
CA SER A 110 -9.03 3.64 11.05
C SER A 110 -8.05 3.08 12.08
N GLY A 111 -8.52 2.88 13.30
CA GLY A 111 -7.71 2.40 14.42
C GLY A 111 -8.54 1.69 15.47
N GLY A 112 -7.86 1.08 16.44
CA GLY A 112 -8.48 0.31 17.51
C GLY A 112 -8.85 -1.11 17.11
N GLY A 113 -9.13 -1.94 18.12
CA GLY A 113 -9.50 -3.33 17.95
C GLY A 113 -8.32 -4.31 17.93
N GLU A 114 -8.54 -5.48 18.49
CA GLU A 114 -7.48 -6.50 18.64
C GLU A 114 -7.12 -7.22 17.34
N SER A 115 -8.06 -7.26 16.37
CA SER A 115 -7.92 -8.05 15.14
C SER A 115 -6.86 -7.52 14.18
N GLN A 116 -6.56 -6.23 14.21
CA GLN A 116 -5.62 -5.55 13.31
C GLN A 116 -4.21 -5.34 13.87
N ARG A 117 -3.85 -6.12 14.89
CA ARG A 117 -2.48 -6.23 15.40
C ARG A 117 -1.90 -4.89 15.85
N ASP A 118 -2.70 -4.13 16.54
CA ASP A 118 -2.28 -2.84 17.10
C ASP A 118 -1.76 -1.85 16.05
N THR A 119 -2.39 -1.84 14.87
CA THR A 119 -2.07 -0.90 13.80
C THR A 119 -3.17 0.11 13.58
N PHE A 120 -2.81 1.24 13.00
CA PHE A 120 -3.71 2.22 12.43
C PHE A 120 -3.57 2.21 10.92
N CYS A 121 -4.69 2.29 10.20
CA CYS A 121 -4.75 2.21 8.75
C CYS A 121 -5.12 3.57 8.16
N PHE A 122 -4.29 4.05 7.26
CA PHE A 122 -4.46 5.29 6.51
C PHE A 122 -4.84 4.94 5.08
N THR A 123 -5.91 5.53 4.59
CA THR A 123 -6.39 5.30 3.22
C THR A 123 -6.59 6.65 2.53
N LEU A 124 -6.01 6.81 1.34
CA LEU A 124 -6.24 7.93 0.43
C LEU A 124 -6.79 7.37 -0.88
N LYS A 125 -7.99 7.82 -1.27
CA LYS A 125 -8.68 7.36 -2.49
C LYS A 125 -8.21 8.15 -3.71
N GLY A 126 -8.50 7.66 -4.92
CA GLY A 126 -8.06 8.28 -6.18
C GLY A 126 -8.45 9.75 -6.31
N GLU A 127 -9.67 10.12 -5.95
CA GLU A 127 -10.11 11.51 -5.92
C GLU A 127 -9.28 12.34 -4.92
N GLY A 128 -9.01 11.78 -3.73
CA GLY A 128 -8.12 12.40 -2.76
C GLY A 128 -6.71 12.59 -3.29
N CYS A 129 -6.14 11.59 -3.96
CA CYS A 129 -4.83 11.70 -4.62
C CYS A 129 -4.82 12.81 -5.69
N THR A 130 -5.92 12.94 -6.44
CA THR A 130 -6.04 13.92 -7.51
C THR A 130 -6.12 15.37 -6.98
N PHE A 131 -6.83 15.60 -5.88
CA PHE A 131 -7.13 16.93 -5.37
C PHE A 131 -6.33 17.35 -4.14
N ALA A 132 -5.50 16.47 -3.59
CA ALA A 132 -4.59 16.83 -2.50
C ALA A 132 -3.66 17.99 -2.89
N LEU A 133 -3.23 18.74 -1.90
CA LEU A 133 -2.27 19.83 -2.11
C LEU A 133 -1.02 19.30 -2.81
N THR A 134 -0.57 20.03 -3.80
CA THR A 134 0.65 19.75 -4.55
C THR A 134 1.83 19.42 -3.62
N GLY A 135 2.54 18.29 -3.89
CA GLY A 135 3.64 17.80 -3.05
C GLY A 135 3.18 17.09 -1.78
N TRP A 136 1.94 16.63 -1.73
CA TRP A 136 1.43 15.84 -0.62
C TRP A 136 2.24 14.56 -0.40
N GLU A 137 2.77 13.97 -1.46
CA GLU A 137 3.58 12.77 -1.42
C GLU A 137 4.81 12.96 -0.54
N SER A 138 5.54 14.05 -0.75
CA SER A 138 6.72 14.40 0.05
C SER A 138 6.37 14.65 1.51
N ARG A 139 5.30 15.43 1.77
CA ARG A 139 4.86 15.73 3.15
C ARG A 139 4.42 14.47 3.89
N VAL A 140 3.67 13.60 3.23
CA VAL A 140 3.25 12.31 3.80
C VAL A 140 4.46 11.40 4.00
N HIS A 141 5.35 11.33 3.02
CA HIS A 141 6.57 10.54 3.10
C HIS A 141 7.42 10.97 4.30
N GLU A 142 7.73 12.26 4.43
CA GLU A 142 8.55 12.82 5.51
C GLU A 142 7.90 12.58 6.88
N PHE A 143 6.62 12.95 7.04
CA PHE A 143 5.92 12.83 8.33
C PHE A 143 5.85 11.40 8.85
N PHE A 144 5.60 10.42 7.97
CA PHE A 144 5.41 9.03 8.38
C PHE A 144 6.69 8.19 8.37
N SER A 145 7.80 8.65 7.80
CA SER A 145 9.04 7.85 7.69
C SER A 145 9.56 7.36 9.04
N GLU A 146 9.55 8.20 10.07
CA GLU A 146 9.97 7.84 11.43
C GLU A 146 9.04 6.81 12.10
N LEU A 147 7.79 6.75 11.66
CA LEU A 147 6.78 5.83 12.17
C LEU A 147 6.88 4.43 11.54
N LEU A 148 7.81 4.22 10.62
CA LEU A 148 8.04 2.97 9.88
C LEU A 148 6.75 2.43 9.24
N PRO A 149 6.11 3.19 8.37
CA PRO A 149 4.85 2.82 7.74
C PRO A 149 5.02 1.60 6.85
N LYS A 150 3.93 0.85 6.68
CA LYS A 150 3.88 -0.28 5.77
C LYS A 150 2.81 -0.06 4.74
N ILE A 151 3.18 0.14 3.48
CA ILE A 151 2.22 0.19 2.39
C ILE A 151 1.54 -1.16 2.27
N THR A 152 0.21 -1.18 2.35
CA THR A 152 -0.61 -2.37 2.13
C THR A 152 -1.19 -2.41 0.73
N ARG A 153 -1.40 -1.23 0.11
CA ARG A 153 -1.79 -1.07 -1.29
C ARG A 153 -1.32 0.28 -1.81
N VAL A 154 -0.82 0.31 -3.03
CA VAL A 154 -0.63 1.52 -3.83
C VAL A 154 -1.05 1.21 -5.25
N ASP A 155 -1.82 2.14 -5.85
CA ASP A 155 -2.19 2.09 -7.25
C ASP A 155 -1.41 3.20 -7.96
N LEU A 156 -0.64 2.80 -8.96
CA LEU A 156 0.19 3.68 -9.79
C LEU A 156 -0.46 3.75 -11.17
N ALA A 157 -0.72 4.95 -11.67
CA ALA A 157 -1.45 5.13 -12.90
C ALA A 157 -0.71 6.01 -13.91
N LYS A 158 -0.80 5.65 -15.18
CA LYS A 158 -0.35 6.42 -16.32
C LYS A 158 -1.55 6.73 -17.19
N ASP A 159 -1.80 8.02 -17.38
CA ASP A 159 -2.81 8.52 -18.31
C ASP A 159 -2.20 8.79 -19.69
N CYS A 160 -2.88 8.35 -20.73
CA CYS A 160 -2.55 8.61 -22.11
C CYS A 160 -3.76 9.26 -22.79
N PHE A 161 -3.55 10.46 -23.36
CA PHE A 161 -4.62 11.30 -23.92
C PHE A 161 -4.52 11.45 -25.44
N GLU A 162 -3.46 10.89 -26.05
CA GLU A 162 -3.21 11.06 -27.48
C GLU A 162 -3.51 9.77 -28.23
N ARG A 163 -4.17 9.91 -29.39
CA ARG A 163 -4.40 8.80 -30.31
C ARG A 163 -3.07 8.12 -30.66
N GLY A 164 -3.04 6.81 -30.48
CA GLY A 164 -1.91 5.99 -30.85
C GLY A 164 -0.84 5.76 -29.79
N HIS A 165 -0.84 6.49 -28.65
CA HIS A 165 0.10 6.21 -27.57
C HIS A 165 -0.26 4.96 -26.77
N LEU A 166 -1.53 4.77 -26.47
CA LEU A 166 -2.05 3.60 -25.76
C LEU A 166 -3.49 3.34 -26.15
N THR A 167 -3.78 2.12 -26.57
CA THR A 167 -5.13 1.60 -26.73
C THR A 167 -5.29 0.31 -25.97
N VAL A 168 -6.52 -0.08 -25.65
CA VAL A 168 -6.79 -1.37 -25.02
C VAL A 168 -6.38 -2.51 -25.95
N ASP A 169 -6.55 -2.37 -27.28
CA ASP A 169 -6.14 -3.36 -28.28
C ASP A 169 -4.62 -3.52 -28.33
N ALA A 170 -3.87 -2.41 -28.25
CA ALA A 170 -2.40 -2.47 -28.19
C ALA A 170 -1.91 -3.21 -26.94
N ALA A 171 -2.61 -3.08 -25.81
CA ALA A 171 -2.30 -3.82 -24.59
C ALA A 171 -2.58 -5.33 -24.73
N VAL A 172 -3.63 -5.71 -25.45
CA VAL A 172 -3.93 -7.13 -25.76
C VAL A 172 -2.82 -7.71 -26.62
N LEU A 173 -2.43 -7.02 -27.70
CA LEU A 173 -1.32 -7.46 -28.56
C LEU A 173 0.00 -7.61 -27.78
N ALA A 174 0.34 -6.63 -26.97
CA ALA A 174 1.53 -6.69 -26.10
C ALA A 174 1.49 -7.85 -25.09
N TYR A 175 0.28 -8.21 -24.61
CA TYR A 175 0.12 -9.38 -23.77
C TYR A 175 0.43 -10.68 -24.53
N ASP A 176 -0.09 -10.83 -25.74
CA ASP A 176 0.17 -11.99 -26.60
C ASP A 176 1.65 -12.12 -26.98
N GLU A 177 2.34 -10.99 -27.13
CA GLU A 177 3.79 -10.91 -27.35
C GLU A 177 4.63 -11.17 -26.07
N GLY A 178 4.00 -11.29 -24.90
CA GLY A 178 4.67 -11.65 -23.66
C GLY A 178 5.16 -10.47 -22.81
N ALA A 179 4.84 -9.21 -23.15
CA ALA A 179 5.29 -8.01 -22.44
C ALA A 179 4.80 -7.89 -20.98
N PHE A 180 3.88 -8.77 -20.56
CA PHE A 180 3.42 -8.90 -19.17
C PHE A 180 3.99 -10.14 -18.46
N SER A 181 4.92 -10.85 -19.08
CA SER A 181 5.52 -12.05 -18.49
C SER A 181 6.32 -11.75 -17.23
N TYR A 182 6.23 -12.64 -16.26
CA TYR A 182 7.08 -12.65 -15.09
C TYR A 182 7.71 -14.03 -14.91
N ARG A 183 9.03 -14.12 -14.94
CA ARG A 183 9.78 -15.41 -14.89
C ARG A 183 9.25 -16.43 -15.90
N ASN A 184 9.09 -16.03 -17.16
CA ASN A 184 8.56 -16.83 -18.27
C ASN A 184 7.14 -17.37 -18.06
N ARG A 185 6.34 -16.72 -17.23
CA ARG A 185 4.91 -17.05 -17.04
C ARG A 185 4.07 -15.82 -17.30
N LEU A 186 3.09 -15.96 -18.19
CA LEU A 186 2.05 -14.96 -18.37
C LEU A 186 1.04 -15.04 -17.22
N PRO A 187 0.69 -13.92 -16.58
CA PRO A 187 -0.41 -13.85 -15.63
C PRO A 187 -1.74 -14.14 -16.34
N SER A 188 -2.75 -14.63 -15.62
CA SER A 188 -4.10 -14.70 -16.18
C SER A 188 -4.65 -13.31 -16.48
N TYR A 189 -5.56 -13.21 -17.45
CA TYR A 189 -6.25 -11.96 -17.75
C TYR A 189 -7.78 -12.11 -17.68
N GLN A 190 -8.46 -10.97 -17.64
CA GLN A 190 -9.90 -10.83 -17.74
C GLN A 190 -10.23 -9.61 -18.61
N GLN A 191 -11.34 -9.70 -19.33
CA GLN A 191 -11.88 -8.62 -20.16
C GLN A 191 -13.22 -8.18 -19.59
N HIS A 192 -13.40 -6.87 -19.36
CA HIS A 192 -14.64 -6.29 -18.88
C HIS A 192 -15.11 -5.21 -19.86
N GLY A 193 -16.41 -4.91 -19.86
CA GLY A 193 -17.03 -4.01 -20.83
C GLY A 193 -17.49 -4.73 -22.10
N CYS A 194 -17.79 -3.98 -23.15
CA CYS A 194 -18.26 -4.51 -24.42
C CYS A 194 -17.08 -4.70 -25.39
N TRP A 195 -16.81 -5.94 -25.77
CA TRP A 195 -15.74 -6.34 -26.70
C TRP A 195 -16.27 -6.80 -28.06
N ARG A 196 -17.55 -6.57 -28.34
CA ARG A 196 -18.18 -7.00 -29.58
C ARG A 196 -17.59 -6.21 -30.75
N PRO A 197 -17.16 -6.88 -31.85
CA PRO A 197 -16.67 -6.18 -33.03
C PRO A 197 -17.74 -5.22 -33.57
N GLY A 198 -17.37 -3.97 -33.85
CA GLY A 198 -18.26 -2.91 -34.33
C GLY A 198 -19.11 -2.21 -33.26
N ASP A 199 -19.06 -2.66 -32.00
CA ASP A 199 -19.79 -2.08 -30.87
C ASP A 199 -18.95 -2.21 -29.59
N SER A 200 -17.66 -1.96 -29.67
CA SER A 200 -16.76 -2.08 -28.52
C SER A 200 -16.69 -0.77 -27.75
N HIS A 201 -16.98 -0.82 -26.43
CA HIS A 201 -16.93 0.36 -25.56
C HIS A 201 -16.72 0.02 -24.09
N SER A 202 -16.27 0.98 -23.32
CA SER A 202 -16.03 0.85 -21.87
C SER A 202 -15.15 -0.36 -21.51
N ARG A 203 -14.17 -0.63 -22.36
CA ARG A 203 -13.34 -1.82 -22.25
C ARG A 203 -12.28 -1.66 -21.14
N THR A 204 -12.11 -2.74 -20.40
CA THR A 204 -11.02 -2.91 -19.46
C THR A 204 -10.32 -4.23 -19.72
N PHE A 205 -9.02 -4.18 -19.97
CA PHE A 205 -8.15 -5.34 -20.02
C PHE A 205 -7.41 -5.46 -18.69
N GLN A 206 -7.73 -6.49 -17.94
CA GLN A 206 -7.18 -6.73 -16.59
C GLN A 206 -6.20 -7.89 -16.63
N ILE A 207 -5.00 -7.71 -16.10
CA ILE A 207 -3.91 -8.69 -16.11
C ILE A 207 -3.45 -8.95 -14.68
N GLY A 208 -3.40 -10.22 -14.28
CA GLY A 208 -3.07 -10.66 -12.93
C GLY A 208 -4.27 -10.67 -11.99
N LYS A 209 -4.02 -10.86 -10.70
CA LYS A 209 -5.04 -10.98 -9.66
C LYS A 209 -4.60 -10.27 -8.38
N ARG A 210 -5.55 -9.74 -7.62
CA ARG A 210 -5.29 -9.11 -6.33
C ARG A 210 -4.63 -10.05 -5.33
N GLU A 211 -4.99 -11.31 -5.35
CA GLU A 211 -4.45 -12.37 -4.48
C GLU A 211 -2.96 -12.63 -4.76
N SER A 212 -2.48 -12.34 -5.96
CA SER A 212 -1.06 -12.40 -6.31
C SER A 212 -0.27 -11.17 -5.87
N GLY A 213 -0.97 -10.13 -5.39
CA GLY A 213 -0.39 -8.86 -4.95
C GLY A 213 0.05 -7.94 -6.08
N LYS A 214 -0.27 -8.25 -7.34
CA LYS A 214 -0.05 -7.37 -8.49
C LYS A 214 -1.17 -7.56 -9.51
N LEU A 215 -1.82 -6.46 -9.85
CA LEU A 215 -2.89 -6.38 -10.83
C LEU A 215 -2.60 -5.19 -11.74
N CYS A 216 -2.69 -5.38 -13.06
CA CYS A 216 -2.61 -4.29 -14.02
C CYS A 216 -3.94 -4.18 -14.75
N ARG A 217 -4.42 -2.95 -14.95
CA ARG A 217 -5.64 -2.64 -15.69
C ARG A 217 -5.33 -1.60 -16.75
N ILE A 218 -5.73 -1.88 -17.97
CA ILE A 218 -5.71 -0.92 -19.08
C ILE A 218 -7.15 -0.69 -19.49
N TYR A 219 -7.64 0.55 -19.44
CA TYR A 219 -9.05 0.84 -19.65
C TYR A 219 -9.31 2.22 -20.24
N GLU A 220 -10.46 2.32 -20.95
CA GLU A 220 -10.99 3.54 -21.55
C GLU A 220 -11.55 4.45 -20.43
N LYS A 221 -10.70 5.39 -19.95
CA LYS A 221 -10.99 6.21 -18.78
C LYS A 221 -12.07 7.25 -19.02
N ASP A 222 -12.14 7.80 -20.21
CA ASP A 222 -13.14 8.77 -20.66
C ASP A 222 -14.58 8.22 -20.58
N HIS A 223 -14.78 6.95 -20.87
CA HIS A 223 -16.09 6.30 -20.74
C HIS A 223 -16.64 6.30 -19.31
N GLN A 224 -15.76 6.35 -18.29
CA GLN A 224 -16.20 6.50 -16.90
C GLN A 224 -16.83 7.88 -16.61
N PHE A 225 -16.54 8.86 -17.48
CA PHE A 225 -17.14 10.21 -17.44
C PHE A 225 -18.28 10.37 -18.45
N GLY A 226 -18.70 9.29 -19.13
CA GLY A 226 -19.74 9.30 -20.14
C GLY A 226 -19.30 9.92 -21.48
N ILE A 227 -17.99 10.01 -21.73
CA ILE A 227 -17.40 10.52 -22.96
C ILE A 227 -17.11 9.34 -23.88
N MET A 228 -17.91 9.13 -24.90
CA MET A 228 -17.81 7.92 -25.74
C MET A 228 -16.79 8.05 -26.88
N ASP A 229 -16.50 9.28 -27.32
CA ASP A 229 -15.58 9.60 -28.42
C ASP A 229 -14.19 10.07 -27.91
N GLY A 230 -13.91 9.84 -26.63
CA GLY A 230 -12.66 10.25 -26.02
C GLY A 230 -11.50 9.32 -26.38
N GLU A 231 -10.29 9.81 -26.08
CA GLU A 231 -9.02 9.11 -26.36
C GLU A 231 -8.23 8.84 -25.10
N TRP A 232 -8.85 9.04 -23.93
CA TRP A 232 -8.19 8.86 -22.66
C TRP A 232 -8.19 7.41 -22.23
N VAL A 233 -7.02 6.79 -22.32
CA VAL A 233 -6.78 5.44 -21.83
C VAL A 233 -5.84 5.52 -20.62
N ARG A 234 -6.19 4.80 -19.57
CA ARG A 234 -5.36 4.68 -18.36
C ARG A 234 -4.77 3.29 -18.26
N CYS A 235 -3.47 3.23 -17.99
CA CYS A 235 -2.81 2.03 -17.48
C CYS A 235 -2.57 2.19 -15.97
N GLU A 236 -3.09 1.27 -15.17
CA GLU A 236 -3.04 1.32 -13.72
C GLU A 236 -2.46 0.01 -13.17
N VAL A 237 -1.46 0.12 -12.30
CA VAL A 237 -0.82 -0.99 -11.61
C VAL A 237 -1.17 -0.93 -10.13
N GLU A 238 -1.98 -1.87 -9.66
CA GLU A 238 -2.29 -2.07 -8.25
C GLU A 238 -1.24 -3.01 -7.63
N LEU A 239 -0.46 -2.50 -6.68
CA LEU A 239 0.48 -3.27 -5.88
C LEU A 239 -0.08 -3.46 -4.47
N ARG A 240 -0.11 -4.72 -4.00
CA ARG A 240 -0.52 -5.08 -2.63
C ARG A 240 0.61 -5.79 -1.89
N SER A 241 0.63 -5.66 -0.59
CA SER A 241 1.64 -6.29 0.28
C SER A 241 1.45 -7.81 0.45
N VAL A 242 0.77 -8.48 -0.48
CA VAL A 242 0.61 -9.92 -0.50
C VAL A 242 1.94 -10.55 -0.91
N ASN A 243 2.58 -11.28 0.00
CA ASN A 243 3.88 -11.93 -0.19
C ASN A 243 5.00 -11.00 -0.71
N ARG A 244 4.88 -9.70 -0.41
CA ARG A 244 5.88 -8.68 -0.78
C ARG A 244 5.84 -7.51 0.20
N VAL A 245 6.91 -6.74 0.25
CA VAL A 245 6.90 -5.44 0.90
C VAL A 245 7.03 -4.39 -0.19
N ILE A 246 6.13 -3.43 -0.16
CA ILE A 246 6.19 -2.26 -1.02
C ILE A 246 7.01 -1.24 -0.24
N PRO A 247 8.17 -0.81 -0.75
CA PRO A 247 8.99 0.21 -0.10
C PRO A 247 8.23 1.53 0.06
N TRP A 248 8.53 2.28 1.12
CA TRP A 248 7.90 3.57 1.38
C TRP A 248 8.27 4.62 0.32
N GLU A 249 9.45 4.45 -0.27
CA GLU A 249 9.98 5.23 -1.39
C GLU A 249 9.11 5.17 -2.66
N ALA A 250 8.18 4.24 -2.74
CA ALA A 250 7.22 4.19 -3.86
C ALA A 250 6.37 5.48 -3.96
N LEU A 251 6.21 6.23 -2.86
CA LEU A 251 5.55 7.53 -2.88
C LEU A 251 6.38 8.57 -3.64
N MET A 252 7.70 8.49 -3.53
CA MET A 252 8.63 9.45 -4.12
C MET A 252 9.07 9.09 -5.55
N GLN A 253 8.93 7.81 -5.91
CA GLN A 253 9.39 7.27 -7.18
C GLN A 253 8.31 6.44 -7.90
N PRO A 254 7.07 6.94 -8.02
CA PRO A 254 5.96 6.16 -8.57
C PRO A 254 6.25 5.65 -10.00
N GLY A 255 6.91 6.44 -10.83
CA GLY A 255 7.26 6.08 -12.20
C GLY A 255 8.20 4.89 -12.28
N GLN A 256 9.23 4.82 -11.44
CA GLN A 256 10.18 3.71 -11.43
C GLN A 256 9.52 2.40 -10.96
N TYR A 257 8.64 2.46 -9.94
CA TYR A 257 7.88 1.29 -9.48
C TYR A 257 6.81 0.84 -10.47
N PHE A 258 6.20 1.78 -11.19
CA PHE A 258 5.29 1.47 -12.30
C PHE A 258 6.04 0.77 -13.44
N ALA A 259 7.15 1.35 -13.90
CA ALA A 259 8.02 0.76 -14.94
C ALA A 259 8.49 -0.65 -14.57
N GLY A 260 8.87 -0.85 -13.30
CA GLY A 260 9.33 -2.13 -12.80
C GLY A 260 8.22 -3.19 -12.62
N ALA A 261 6.95 -2.86 -12.85
CA ALA A 261 5.86 -3.81 -12.72
C ALA A 261 5.83 -4.82 -13.88
N TYR A 262 5.96 -4.34 -15.12
CA TYR A 262 5.98 -5.14 -16.33
C TYR A 262 6.83 -4.44 -17.41
N GLU A 263 7.33 -5.18 -18.38
CA GLU A 263 8.03 -4.64 -19.53
C GLU A 263 7.15 -3.63 -20.30
N PHE A 264 5.88 -3.96 -20.48
CA PHE A 264 4.87 -3.04 -21.03
C PHE A 264 4.81 -1.69 -20.29
N CYS A 265 4.83 -1.71 -18.96
CA CYS A 265 4.81 -0.48 -18.16
C CYS A 265 6.09 0.34 -18.34
N ASN A 266 7.26 -0.33 -18.44
CA ASN A 266 8.52 0.35 -18.72
C ASN A 266 8.51 1.02 -20.11
N TRP A 267 7.97 0.35 -21.10
CA TRP A 267 7.79 0.92 -22.42
C TRP A 267 6.94 2.19 -22.42
N LEU A 268 5.84 2.22 -21.63
CA LEU A 268 4.95 3.39 -21.54
C LEU A 268 5.60 4.63 -20.93
N VAL A 269 6.60 4.48 -20.08
CA VAL A 269 7.20 5.61 -19.33
C VAL A 269 8.63 5.92 -19.74
N HIS A 270 9.29 5.04 -20.50
CA HIS A 270 10.68 5.17 -20.99
C HIS A 270 11.68 5.59 -19.90
N LEU A 271 11.56 5.02 -18.70
CA LEU A 271 12.49 5.30 -17.60
C LEU A 271 13.73 4.42 -17.69
N ALA A 272 14.90 5.03 -17.44
CA ALA A 272 16.19 4.34 -17.55
C ALA A 272 16.38 3.25 -16.48
N GLU A 273 15.78 3.39 -15.30
CA GLU A 273 15.98 2.48 -14.16
C GLU A 273 14.64 2.03 -13.53
N PRO A 274 13.99 1.02 -14.10
CA PRO A 274 12.76 0.49 -13.51
C PRO A 274 13.05 -0.28 -12.20
N ILE A 275 12.27 0.01 -11.14
CA ILE A 275 12.40 -0.66 -9.84
C ILE A 275 11.30 -1.70 -9.67
N ALA A 276 11.65 -2.97 -9.73
CA ALA A 276 10.71 -4.06 -9.49
C ALA A 276 10.50 -4.33 -8.00
N VAL A 277 9.24 -4.40 -7.56
CA VAL A 277 8.90 -4.86 -6.21
C VAL A 277 9.09 -6.38 -6.13
N LYS A 278 10.23 -6.81 -5.59
CA LYS A 278 10.63 -8.22 -5.52
C LYS A 278 9.74 -9.02 -4.54
N THR A 279 9.27 -10.18 -4.98
CA THR A 279 8.43 -11.08 -4.15
C THR A 279 9.24 -12.08 -3.32
N ALA A 280 10.46 -12.41 -3.71
CA ALA A 280 11.12 -13.64 -3.25
C ALA A 280 11.96 -13.53 -1.97
N THR A 281 12.50 -12.36 -1.62
CA THR A 281 13.44 -12.26 -0.48
C THR A 281 12.75 -12.09 0.87
N LYS A 282 11.45 -11.83 0.89
CA LYS A 282 10.68 -11.49 2.09
C LYS A 282 9.63 -12.51 2.52
N VAL A 283 9.48 -13.62 1.80
CA VAL A 283 8.64 -14.73 2.29
C VAL A 283 9.22 -15.31 3.58
N GLY A 284 10.56 -15.37 3.69
CA GLY A 284 11.24 -15.77 4.90
C GLY A 284 11.01 -14.80 6.07
N ASP A 285 11.30 -13.53 5.89
CA ASP A 285 11.13 -12.50 6.91
C ASP A 285 9.66 -12.37 7.37
N ALA A 286 8.73 -12.32 6.42
CA ALA A 286 7.30 -12.25 6.71
C ALA A 286 6.77 -13.52 7.41
N SER A 287 7.32 -14.69 7.09
CA SER A 287 6.95 -15.95 7.72
C SER A 287 7.47 -16.04 9.15
N VAL A 288 8.70 -15.60 9.39
CA VAL A 288 9.28 -15.55 10.74
C VAL A 288 8.53 -14.51 11.58
N GLU A 289 8.29 -13.32 11.06
CA GLU A 289 7.53 -12.27 11.74
C GLU A 289 6.10 -12.71 12.07
N LYS A 290 5.44 -13.44 11.18
CA LYS A 290 4.11 -14.02 11.42
C LYS A 290 4.16 -15.08 12.52
N ALA A 291 5.18 -15.94 12.51
CA ALA A 291 5.39 -16.96 13.55
C ALA A 291 5.66 -16.31 14.92
N MET A 292 6.52 -15.30 14.96
CA MET A 292 6.84 -14.57 16.19
C MET A 292 5.63 -13.81 16.75
N ARG A 293 4.81 -13.22 15.92
CA ARG A 293 3.56 -12.58 16.34
C ARG A 293 2.55 -13.60 16.88
N TRP A 294 2.47 -14.75 16.26
CA TRP A 294 1.63 -15.84 16.78
C TRP A 294 2.13 -16.30 18.15
N VAL A 295 3.44 -16.50 18.32
CA VAL A 295 4.05 -16.84 19.62
C VAL A 295 3.72 -15.77 20.66
N ALA A 296 3.94 -14.50 20.35
CA ALA A 296 3.69 -13.40 21.29
C ALA A 296 2.21 -13.29 21.70
N ARG A 297 1.27 -13.57 20.79
CA ARG A 297 -0.17 -13.41 21.05
C ARG A 297 -0.82 -14.64 21.67
N VAL A 298 -0.43 -15.83 21.19
CA VAL A 298 -1.11 -17.09 21.57
C VAL A 298 -0.33 -17.88 22.62
N VAL A 299 1.00 -17.88 22.49
CA VAL A 299 1.86 -18.70 23.35
C VAL A 299 2.34 -17.92 24.57
N ALA A 300 2.77 -16.68 24.40
CA ALA A 300 3.35 -15.89 25.48
C ALA A 300 2.41 -15.69 26.70
N PRO A 301 1.11 -15.42 26.56
CA PRO A 301 0.21 -15.32 27.72
C PRO A 301 0.16 -16.61 28.55
N THR A 302 0.13 -17.76 27.88
CA THR A 302 0.19 -19.08 28.55
C THR A 302 1.52 -19.29 29.23
N LEU A 303 2.64 -18.95 28.56
CA LEU A 303 3.97 -19.07 29.14
C LEU A 303 4.14 -18.18 30.38
N VAL A 304 3.61 -16.95 30.37
CA VAL A 304 3.64 -16.06 31.53
C VAL A 304 2.94 -16.70 32.72
N GLN A 305 1.78 -17.30 32.52
CA GLN A 305 1.05 -17.98 33.59
C GLN A 305 1.80 -19.19 34.14
N ILE A 306 2.36 -20.02 33.25
CA ILE A 306 3.17 -21.19 33.65
C ILE A 306 4.42 -20.73 34.41
N THR A 307 5.12 -19.72 33.93
CA THR A 307 6.33 -19.19 34.57
C THR A 307 6.02 -18.57 35.93
N SER A 308 4.84 -17.96 36.12
CA SER A 308 4.42 -17.45 37.41
C SER A 308 4.16 -18.56 38.43
N ALA A 309 3.76 -19.75 37.98
CA ALA A 309 3.54 -20.92 38.83
C ALA A 309 4.80 -21.76 39.03
N MET A 310 5.70 -21.75 38.04
CA MET A 310 6.94 -22.52 38.00
C MET A 310 8.09 -21.63 37.57
N PRO A 311 8.77 -20.93 38.49
CA PRO A 311 9.77 -19.92 38.17
C PRO A 311 11.05 -20.46 37.52
N ASP A 312 11.33 -21.74 37.66
CA ASP A 312 12.40 -22.38 36.92
C ASP A 312 11.94 -22.64 35.47
N PHE A 313 12.81 -22.48 34.51
CA PHE A 313 12.51 -22.66 33.11
C PHE A 313 12.72 -24.06 32.57
N SER A 314 12.95 -25.08 33.46
CA SER A 314 13.22 -26.46 33.07
C SER A 314 12.07 -27.09 32.24
N TRP A 315 10.83 -26.70 32.53
CA TRP A 315 9.65 -27.12 31.76
C TRP A 315 9.70 -26.64 30.30
N LEU A 316 10.31 -25.48 30.00
CA LEU A 316 10.44 -25.01 28.64
C LEU A 316 11.43 -25.82 27.83
N GLU A 317 12.54 -26.23 28.46
CA GLU A 317 13.51 -27.14 27.85
C GLU A 317 12.87 -28.48 27.50
N TYR A 318 12.09 -29.06 28.41
CA TYR A 318 11.34 -30.27 28.17
C TYR A 318 10.37 -30.14 26.99
N LEU A 319 9.59 -29.07 26.92
CA LEU A 319 8.67 -28.80 25.81
C LEU A 319 9.41 -28.66 24.47
N VAL A 320 10.57 -28.02 24.46
CA VAL A 320 11.36 -27.85 23.23
C VAL A 320 11.93 -29.19 22.79
N LEU A 321 12.55 -29.95 23.68
CA LEU A 321 13.17 -31.24 23.35
C LEU A 321 12.14 -32.28 22.87
N ASP A 322 10.96 -32.34 23.49
CA ASP A 322 9.88 -33.26 23.07
C ASP A 322 9.34 -32.93 21.66
N ASN A 323 9.52 -31.70 21.20
CA ASN A 323 9.00 -31.24 19.92
C ASN A 323 10.05 -31.07 18.80
N VAL A 324 11.34 -31.35 19.08
CA VAL A 324 12.44 -31.19 18.11
C VAL A 324 12.17 -31.92 16.78
N ASN A 325 11.56 -33.09 16.83
CA ASN A 325 11.29 -33.92 15.65
C ASN A 325 9.89 -33.68 15.04
N ARG A 326 9.12 -32.74 15.55
CA ARG A 326 7.79 -32.43 15.02
C ARG A 326 7.85 -31.60 13.74
N ARG A 327 6.75 -31.62 13.01
CA ARG A 327 6.63 -31.04 11.69
C ARG A 327 6.82 -29.53 11.72
N ILE A 328 7.84 -29.03 11.04
CA ILE A 328 8.10 -27.59 10.88
C ILE A 328 6.88 -26.90 10.25
N PRO A 329 6.38 -25.78 10.81
CA PRO A 329 5.29 -24.98 10.25
C PRO A 329 5.52 -24.63 8.79
N ARG A 330 4.48 -24.66 7.94
CA ARG A 330 4.61 -24.43 6.49
C ARG A 330 5.36 -23.13 6.14
N GLY A 331 5.15 -22.06 6.91
CA GLY A 331 5.79 -20.76 6.68
C GLY A 331 7.30 -20.73 6.99
N LEU A 332 7.81 -21.69 7.74
CA LEU A 332 9.23 -21.78 8.13
C LEU A 332 9.98 -22.87 7.36
N ARG A 333 9.28 -23.67 6.56
CA ARG A 333 9.90 -24.73 5.76
C ARG A 333 10.81 -24.15 4.68
N GLY A 334 12.01 -24.71 4.56
CA GLY A 334 12.99 -24.28 3.57
C GLY A 334 13.74 -23.00 3.90
N LEU A 335 13.49 -22.39 5.07
CA LEU A 335 14.33 -21.31 5.58
C LEU A 335 15.58 -21.94 6.22
N ASN A 336 16.75 -21.40 5.87
CA ASN A 336 17.98 -21.74 6.58
C ASN A 336 18.05 -21.01 7.94
N HIS A 337 18.92 -21.48 8.82
CA HIS A 337 19.08 -20.91 10.17
C HIS A 337 19.37 -19.41 10.16
N LEU A 338 20.18 -18.92 9.20
CA LEU A 338 20.52 -17.52 9.05
C LEU A 338 19.31 -16.65 8.69
N ALA A 339 18.43 -17.10 7.79
CA ALA A 339 17.22 -16.39 7.43
C ALA A 339 16.23 -16.29 8.61
N VAL A 340 16.11 -17.34 9.42
CA VAL A 340 15.30 -17.32 10.64
C VAL A 340 15.87 -16.33 11.65
N GLN A 341 17.18 -16.36 11.88
CA GLN A 341 17.89 -15.49 12.81
C GLN A 341 17.76 -14.02 12.40
N GLN A 342 17.94 -13.69 11.12
CA GLN A 342 17.76 -12.34 10.59
C GLN A 342 16.30 -11.85 10.74
N GLY A 343 15.33 -12.71 10.46
CA GLY A 343 13.93 -12.38 10.63
C GLY A 343 13.54 -12.12 12.08
N MET A 344 14.10 -12.89 13.01
CA MET A 344 13.95 -12.66 14.46
C MET A 344 14.61 -11.35 14.89
N GLY A 345 15.83 -11.05 14.45
CA GLY A 345 16.52 -9.80 14.73
C GLY A 345 15.67 -8.59 14.34
N LYS A 346 15.16 -8.57 13.11
CA LYS A 346 14.27 -7.50 12.63
C LYS A 346 12.95 -7.40 13.42
N PHE A 347 12.43 -8.51 13.89
CA PHE A 347 11.23 -8.50 14.73
C PHE A 347 11.50 -7.83 16.08
N PHE A 348 12.59 -8.18 16.75
CA PHE A 348 12.99 -7.59 18.04
C PHE A 348 13.41 -6.12 17.90
N GLU A 349 14.12 -5.73 16.86
CA GLU A 349 14.43 -4.33 16.56
C GLU A 349 13.19 -3.45 16.44
N ARG A 350 12.10 -3.99 15.88
CA ARG A 350 10.80 -3.30 15.79
C ARG A 350 10.08 -3.18 17.13
N LEU A 351 10.27 -4.16 18.03
CA LEU A 351 9.66 -4.13 19.36
C LEU A 351 10.45 -3.23 20.31
N ASN A 352 11.76 -3.13 20.14
CA ASN A 352 12.63 -2.36 21.00
C ASN A 352 13.60 -1.49 20.18
N PRO A 353 13.14 -0.29 19.72
CA PRO A 353 13.93 0.58 18.86
C PRO A 353 15.11 1.29 19.54
N ASN A 354 15.25 1.16 20.88
CA ASN A 354 16.36 1.74 21.63
C ASN A 354 17.23 0.61 22.23
N PRO A 355 18.32 0.19 21.55
CA PRO A 355 19.22 -0.85 22.06
C PRO A 355 20.08 -0.41 23.27
N GLY A 356 19.88 0.80 23.78
CA GLY A 356 20.64 1.36 24.93
C GLY A 356 20.02 1.12 26.29
N LEU A 357 18.85 0.54 26.43
CA LEU A 357 18.23 0.19 27.72
C LEU A 357 18.07 -1.32 27.84
N ALA A 358 19.10 -1.89 28.48
CA ALA A 358 19.11 -3.17 29.19
C ALA A 358 18.49 -4.37 28.49
N SER A 359 19.34 -5.18 27.89
CA SER A 359 19.14 -6.61 27.79
C SER A 359 19.00 -7.20 29.22
N PRO A 360 17.89 -7.81 29.61
CA PRO A 360 17.84 -8.64 30.80
C PRO A 360 18.15 -10.09 30.39
N VAL A 361 19.31 -10.30 29.80
CA VAL A 361 19.91 -11.63 29.72
C VAL A 361 21.33 -11.48 30.24
N GLY A 362 21.41 -11.38 31.58
CA GLY A 362 22.62 -11.69 32.30
C GLY A 362 22.99 -13.15 31.96
N HIS A 363 24.25 -13.31 31.63
CA HIS A 363 24.95 -14.56 31.53
C HIS A 363 24.47 -15.57 32.58
N CYS A 364 23.96 -16.71 32.14
CA CYS A 364 24.17 -17.97 32.83
C CYS A 364 24.87 -18.91 31.87
N ILE A 365 25.99 -19.34 32.32
CA ILE A 365 26.95 -20.35 31.83
C ILE A 365 26.22 -21.64 31.42
#